data_c2482058c41287959702d6a99e0ab3cb
#
_entry.id   c2482058c41287959702d6a99e0ab3cb
#
_cell.length_a   1.000
_cell.length_b   1.000
_cell.length_c   1.000
_cell.angle_alpha   90.00
_cell.angle_beta   90.00
_cell.angle_gamma   90.00
#
_symmetry.space_group_name_H-M   'P 1'
#
loop_
_entity.id
_entity.type
_entity.pdbx_description
1 polymer ?
#
loop_
_entity_poly.entity_id
_entity_poly.type
_entity_poly.pdbx_seq_one_letter_code
_entity_poly.pdbx_strand_id
1 'polypeptide(L)'
;RAWEDEHRWTVRGNMDYIYPYSKTGHIEAGYQYFSYLEDGDYSMQFWSPEKQEFYWRDDIYNTFYFQHGINSIYAIVGDSYKSFDFQAGVRGEHTHRVLRSSIPGKDCEYNKFEFFPSVHLGYTFPKDHKLMASYSRRITRPELFFMEPYIT
;
A
#
# COMPACT_ATOMS: atom_id res chain seq x y z
N ARG A 1 16.31 -15.54 -24.18
CA ARG A 1 15.47 -16.22 -23.18
C ARG A 1 15.70 -15.53 -21.84
N ALA A 2 14.62 -15.15 -21.17
CA ALA A 2 14.68 -14.60 -19.82
C ALA A 2 14.18 -15.64 -18.83
N TRP A 3 14.76 -15.63 -17.63
CA TRP A 3 14.31 -16.39 -16.47
C TRP A 3 14.20 -15.43 -15.32
N GLU A 4 13.10 -15.59 -14.59
CA GLU A 4 12.75 -14.82 -13.40
C GLU A 4 12.24 -15.84 -12.38
N ASP A 5 12.87 -15.87 -11.22
CA ASP A 5 12.44 -16.70 -10.10
C ASP A 5 12.18 -15.76 -8.91
N GLU A 6 10.93 -15.71 -8.49
CA GLU A 6 10.47 -14.78 -7.46
C GLU A 6 9.78 -15.51 -6.33
N HIS A 7 10.15 -15.15 -5.12
CA HIS A 7 9.48 -15.60 -3.91
C HIS A 7 8.80 -14.44 -3.24
N ARG A 8 7.49 -14.58 -3.01
CA ARG A 8 6.65 -13.52 -2.47
C ARG A 8 5.92 -13.95 -1.21
N TRP A 9 6.07 -13.15 -0.17
CA TRP A 9 5.38 -13.32 1.10
C TRP A 9 4.55 -12.09 1.43
N THR A 10 3.30 -12.31 1.81
CA THR A 10 2.42 -11.24 2.24
C THR A 10 1.79 -11.60 3.58
N VAL A 11 1.92 -10.69 4.55
CA VAL A 11 1.29 -10.80 5.86
C VAL A 11 0.34 -9.62 6.05
N ARG A 12 -0.88 -9.91 6.47
CA ARG A 12 -1.88 -8.90 6.84
C ARG A 12 -2.49 -9.24 8.18
N GLY A 13 -2.64 -8.24 9.02
CA GLY A 13 -3.34 -8.34 10.29
C GLY A 13 -4.14 -7.08 10.53
N ASN A 14 -5.33 -7.23 11.10
CA ASN A 14 -6.16 -6.10 11.52
C ASN A 14 -6.82 -6.41 12.85
N MET A 15 -7.02 -5.36 13.63
CA MET A 15 -7.76 -5.40 14.88
C MET A 15 -8.60 -4.13 14.94
N ASP A 16 -9.90 -4.32 15.08
CA ASP A 16 -10.88 -3.24 15.05
C ASP A 16 -11.73 -3.31 16.32
N TYR A 17 -12.01 -2.15 16.90
CA TYR A 17 -12.85 -2.00 18.08
C TYR A 17 -13.91 -0.93 17.85
N ILE A 18 -15.16 -1.27 18.12
CA ILE A 18 -16.30 -0.38 17.97
C ILE A 18 -16.96 -0.20 19.34
N TYR A 19 -17.10 1.05 19.75
CA TYR A 19 -17.78 1.44 20.97
C TYR A 19 -19.02 2.30 20.68
N PRO A 20 -20.24 1.75 20.82
CA PRO A 20 -21.46 2.53 20.72
C PRO A 20 -21.65 3.34 22.01
N TYR A 21 -21.53 4.66 21.93
CA TYR A 21 -21.72 5.54 23.08
C TYR A 21 -23.16 6.12 23.18
N SER A 22 -23.95 6.00 22.10
CA SER A 22 -25.36 6.38 22.06
C SER A 22 -26.14 5.40 21.15
N LYS A 23 -27.45 5.66 20.96
CA LYS A 23 -28.29 4.85 20.04
C LYS A 23 -27.87 5.01 18.56
N THR A 24 -27.30 6.12 18.22
CA THR A 24 -26.91 6.50 16.85
C THR A 24 -25.41 6.77 16.73
N GLY A 25 -24.73 6.99 17.86
CA GLY A 25 -23.33 7.38 17.90
C GLY A 25 -22.39 6.24 18.26
N HIS A 26 -21.25 6.20 17.57
CA HIS A 26 -20.19 5.22 17.79
C HIS A 26 -18.81 5.84 17.61
N ILE A 27 -17.86 5.22 18.29
CA ILE A 27 -16.43 5.45 18.07
C ILE A 27 -15.86 4.13 17.55
N GLU A 28 -15.09 4.21 16.47
CA GLU A 28 -14.32 3.09 15.95
C GLU A 28 -12.83 3.43 16.09
N ALA A 29 -12.03 2.45 16.48
CA ALA A 29 -10.58 2.56 16.48
C ALA A 29 -9.98 1.23 16.05
N GLY A 30 -8.88 1.27 15.33
CA GLY A 30 -8.25 0.03 14.91
C GLY A 30 -6.79 0.21 14.54
N TYR A 31 -6.16 -0.95 14.41
CA TYR A 31 -4.79 -1.10 13.97
C TYR A 31 -4.75 -2.05 12.78
N GLN A 32 -3.98 -1.72 11.77
CA GLN A 32 -3.75 -2.57 10.60
C GLN A 32 -2.26 -2.67 10.34
N TYR A 33 -1.82 -3.90 10.13
CA TYR A 33 -0.49 -4.25 9.71
C TYR A 33 -0.52 -4.89 8.32
N PHE A 34 0.34 -4.40 7.45
CA PHE A 34 0.58 -4.99 6.15
C PHE A 34 2.08 -5.12 5.95
N SER A 35 2.54 -6.30 5.57
CA SER A 35 3.91 -6.53 5.16
C SER A 35 3.95 -7.36 3.90
N TYR A 36 4.78 -6.93 2.98
CA TYR A 36 5.03 -7.55 1.71
C TYR A 36 6.55 -7.68 1.54
N LEU A 37 7.00 -8.88 1.30
CA LEU A 37 8.39 -9.21 1.08
C LEU A 37 8.49 -9.96 -0.24
N GLU A 38 9.42 -9.57 -1.09
CA GLU A 38 9.70 -10.19 -2.37
C GLU A 38 11.20 -10.22 -2.57
N ASP A 39 11.69 -11.38 -2.91
CA ASP A 39 13.07 -11.61 -3.30
C ASP A 39 13.11 -12.47 -4.55
N GLY A 40 14.06 -12.20 -5.41
CA GLY A 40 14.18 -12.93 -6.65
C GLY A 40 15.47 -12.65 -7.40
N ASP A 41 15.60 -13.36 -8.48
CA ASP A 41 16.68 -13.16 -9.43
C ASP A 41 16.16 -13.08 -10.86
N TYR A 42 16.82 -12.23 -11.62
CA TYR A 42 16.58 -12.06 -13.04
C TYR A 42 17.85 -12.42 -13.82
N SER A 43 17.69 -13.27 -14.82
CA SER A 43 18.80 -13.66 -15.70
C SER A 43 18.35 -13.77 -17.15
N MET A 44 19.25 -13.52 -18.09
CA MET A 44 18.93 -13.55 -19.51
C MET A 44 19.99 -14.23 -20.35
N GLN A 45 19.53 -15.06 -21.30
CA GLN A 45 20.38 -15.63 -22.34
C GLN A 45 20.16 -14.94 -23.67
N PHE A 46 21.25 -14.66 -24.37
CA PHE A 46 21.24 -14.14 -25.73
C PHE A 46 21.69 -15.21 -26.72
N TRP A 47 21.14 -15.15 -27.91
CA TRP A 47 21.56 -16.02 -29.00
C TRP A 47 22.82 -15.48 -29.66
N SER A 48 23.88 -16.33 -29.79
CA SER A 48 25.06 -16.02 -30.56
C SER A 48 24.96 -16.64 -31.97
N PRO A 49 24.83 -15.81 -33.03
CA PRO A 49 24.81 -16.33 -34.40
C PRO A 49 26.12 -17.00 -34.81
N GLU A 50 27.25 -16.56 -34.24
CA GLU A 50 28.58 -17.09 -34.55
C GLU A 50 28.78 -18.49 -33.99
N LYS A 51 28.33 -18.73 -32.74
CA LYS A 51 28.47 -20.01 -32.04
C LYS A 51 27.26 -20.92 -32.21
N GLN A 52 26.13 -20.39 -32.73
CA GLN A 52 24.85 -21.08 -32.83
C GLN A 52 24.34 -21.67 -31.51
N GLU A 53 24.61 -20.95 -30.42
CA GLU A 53 24.21 -21.33 -29.06
C GLU A 53 23.67 -20.14 -28.26
N PHE A 54 22.93 -20.42 -27.18
CA PHE A 54 22.55 -19.44 -26.20
C PHE A 54 23.64 -19.31 -25.14
N TYR A 55 23.98 -18.07 -24.74
CA TYR A 55 24.93 -17.79 -23.68
C TYR A 55 24.34 -16.84 -22.65
N TRP A 56 24.75 -17.02 -21.40
CA TRP A 56 24.34 -16.15 -20.30
C TRP A 56 25.04 -14.79 -20.41
N ARG A 57 24.28 -13.75 -20.10
CA ARG A 57 24.79 -12.39 -19.95
C ARG A 57 24.89 -12.10 -18.46
N ASP A 58 26.05 -12.36 -17.88
CA ASP A 58 26.31 -12.15 -16.45
C ASP A 58 26.19 -10.66 -16.04
N ASP A 59 26.38 -9.75 -16.98
CA ASP A 59 26.19 -8.32 -16.81
C ASP A 59 24.73 -7.89 -16.68
N ILE A 60 23.78 -8.79 -16.99
CA ILE A 60 22.34 -8.57 -16.84
C ILE A 60 21.79 -9.35 -15.64
N TYR A 61 22.58 -10.24 -15.04
CA TYR A 61 22.16 -10.94 -13.84
C TYR A 61 21.93 -9.95 -12.70
N ASN A 62 20.74 -9.97 -12.13
CA ASN A 62 20.35 -9.11 -11.02
C ASN A 62 19.60 -9.91 -9.97
N THR A 63 19.99 -9.73 -8.72
CA THR A 63 19.21 -10.19 -7.58
C THR A 63 18.60 -9.00 -6.87
N PHE A 64 17.38 -9.13 -6.40
CA PHE A 64 16.71 -8.07 -5.65
C PHE A 64 16.06 -8.62 -4.40
N TYR A 65 15.97 -7.74 -3.42
CA TYR A 65 15.21 -7.92 -2.19
C TYR A 65 14.37 -6.68 -1.97
N PHE A 66 13.07 -6.87 -1.88
CA PHE A 66 12.13 -5.80 -1.63
C PHE A 66 11.27 -6.10 -0.41
N GLN A 67 11.26 -5.17 0.51
CA GLN A 67 10.40 -5.20 1.69
C GLN A 67 9.54 -3.95 1.73
N HIS A 68 8.24 -4.13 1.93
CA HIS A 68 7.30 -3.05 2.10
C HIS A 68 6.40 -3.33 3.30
N GLY A 69 6.54 -2.53 4.35
CA GLY A 69 5.74 -2.60 5.57
C GLY A 69 4.90 -1.35 5.75
N ILE A 70 3.64 -1.51 6.15
CA ILE A 70 2.73 -0.43 6.52
C ILE A 70 2.10 -0.77 7.86
N ASN A 71 2.32 0.11 8.83
CA ASN A 71 1.62 0.11 10.11
C ASN A 71 0.63 1.27 10.10
N SER A 72 -0.62 0.99 10.42
CA SER A 72 -1.67 1.99 10.41
C SER A 72 -2.48 1.94 11.68
N ILE A 73 -2.78 3.11 12.23
CA ILE A 73 -3.73 3.29 13.31
C ILE A 73 -4.81 4.26 12.85
N TYR A 74 -6.05 4.00 13.19
CA TYR A 74 -7.14 4.91 12.85
C TYR A 74 -8.14 5.06 13.99
N ALA A 75 -8.83 6.19 13.96
CA ALA A 75 -9.97 6.47 14.80
C ALA A 75 -11.06 7.18 13.99
N ILE A 76 -12.30 6.81 14.23
CA ILE A 76 -13.49 7.34 13.58
C ILE A 76 -14.53 7.62 14.64
N VAL A 77 -15.23 8.75 14.53
CA VAL A 77 -16.41 9.05 15.31
C VAL A 77 -17.56 9.35 14.36
N GLY A 78 -18.71 8.77 14.62
CA GLY A 78 -19.93 9.01 13.86
C GLY A 78 -21.13 9.11 14.77
N ASP A 79 -22.07 10.00 14.41
CA ASP A 79 -23.36 10.11 15.08
C ASP A 79 -24.40 10.71 14.13
N SER A 80 -25.67 10.61 14.56
CA SER A 80 -26.82 11.21 13.89
C SER A 80 -27.61 12.03 14.87
N TYR A 81 -27.85 13.27 14.53
CA TYR A 81 -28.70 14.15 15.31
C TYR A 81 -29.84 14.72 14.46
N LYS A 82 -31.07 14.28 14.72
CA LYS A 82 -32.25 14.61 13.93
C LYS A 82 -32.06 14.20 12.45
N SER A 83 -32.04 15.21 11.58
CA SER A 83 -31.83 15.02 10.13
C SER A 83 -30.40 15.12 9.69
N PHE A 84 -29.45 15.29 10.61
CA PHE A 84 -28.03 15.46 10.32
C PHE A 84 -27.22 14.23 10.73
N ASP A 85 -26.49 13.69 9.81
CA ASP A 85 -25.52 12.59 10.01
C ASP A 85 -24.11 13.12 9.83
N PHE A 86 -23.19 12.72 10.69
CA PHE A 86 -21.78 13.03 10.50
C PHE A 86 -20.89 11.83 10.84
N GLN A 87 -19.79 11.76 10.16
CA GLN A 87 -18.67 10.85 10.46
C GLN A 87 -17.36 11.57 10.19
N ALA A 88 -16.48 11.56 11.16
CA ALA A 88 -15.14 12.14 11.03
C ALA A 88 -14.11 11.09 11.46
N GLY A 89 -13.02 11.00 10.74
CA GLY A 89 -11.97 10.04 11.03
C GLY A 89 -10.58 10.55 10.65
N VAL A 90 -9.59 9.94 11.26
CA VAL A 90 -8.19 10.13 10.94
C VAL A 90 -7.48 8.78 10.95
N ARG A 91 -6.63 8.56 9.95
CA ARG A 91 -5.75 7.41 9.87
C ARG A 91 -4.31 7.91 9.79
N GLY A 92 -3.45 7.39 10.65
CA GLY A 92 -2.00 7.58 10.59
C GLY A 92 -1.36 6.32 10.02
N GLU A 93 -0.48 6.47 9.05
CA GLU A 93 0.26 5.36 8.44
C GLU A 93 1.76 5.61 8.53
N HIS A 94 2.48 4.62 9.02
CA HIS A 94 3.93 4.53 8.96
C HIS A 94 4.31 3.53 7.87
N THR A 95 4.91 4.03 6.80
CA THR A 95 5.37 3.22 5.67
C THR A 95 6.88 3.08 5.73
N HIS A 96 7.35 1.84 5.70
CA HIS A 96 8.77 1.47 5.58
C HIS A 96 8.96 0.61 4.35
N ARG A 97 9.89 0.99 3.48
CA ARG A 97 10.28 0.25 2.27
C ARG A 97 11.77 0.13 2.19
N VAL A 98 12.24 -1.05 1.81
CA VAL A 98 13.65 -1.31 1.52
C VAL A 98 13.71 -2.04 0.19
N LEU A 99 14.48 -1.51 -0.73
CA LEU A 99 14.89 -2.17 -1.96
C LEU A 99 16.40 -2.35 -1.90
N ARG A 100 16.86 -3.58 -2.06
CA ARG A 100 18.27 -3.93 -2.24
C ARG A 100 18.42 -4.61 -3.58
N SER A 101 19.45 -4.27 -4.32
CA SER A 101 19.74 -4.80 -5.64
C SER A 101 21.21 -5.11 -5.77
N SER A 102 21.56 -6.16 -6.51
CA SER A 102 22.95 -6.43 -6.87
C SER A 102 23.53 -5.38 -7.82
N ILE A 103 22.67 -4.54 -8.42
CA ILE A 103 23.10 -3.43 -9.28
C ILE A 103 23.55 -2.25 -8.39
N PRO A 104 24.81 -1.80 -8.49
CA PRO A 104 25.31 -0.70 -7.67
C PRO A 104 24.50 0.59 -7.83
N GLY A 105 24.17 1.24 -6.70
CA GLY A 105 23.44 2.51 -6.68
C GLY A 105 21.93 2.40 -6.89
N LYS A 106 21.36 1.21 -6.89
CA LYS A 106 19.92 0.97 -6.98
C LYS A 106 19.25 0.68 -5.63
N ASP A 107 20.01 0.62 -4.56
CA ASP A 107 19.48 0.50 -3.21
C ASP A 107 18.65 1.73 -2.86
N CYS A 108 17.47 1.50 -2.31
CA CYS A 108 16.56 2.55 -1.88
C CYS A 108 15.93 2.20 -0.54
N GLU A 109 15.88 3.17 0.34
CA GLU A 109 15.15 3.07 1.60
C GLU A 109 14.19 4.24 1.73
N TYR A 110 12.95 3.95 2.10
CA TYR A 110 11.91 4.93 2.29
C TYR A 110 11.21 4.69 3.62
N ASN A 111 11.18 5.74 4.44
CA ASN A 111 10.55 5.70 5.75
C ASN A 111 9.74 7.00 5.93
N LYS A 112 8.43 6.88 6.05
CA LYS A 112 7.55 8.04 6.13
C LYS A 112 6.32 7.78 6.97
N PHE A 113 5.92 8.81 7.70
CA PHE A 113 4.65 8.85 8.42
C PHE A 113 3.70 9.84 7.75
N GLU A 114 2.45 9.44 7.52
CA GLU A 114 1.46 10.24 6.84
C GLU A 114 0.10 10.17 7.52
N PHE A 115 -0.70 11.26 7.40
CA PHE A 115 -2.04 11.36 7.93
C PHE A 115 -3.08 11.46 6.83
N PHE A 116 -4.20 10.77 7.03
CA PHE A 116 -5.32 10.69 6.09
C PHE A 116 -6.63 11.03 6.82
N PRO A 117 -6.98 12.32 6.90
CA PRO A 117 -8.27 12.73 7.44
C PRO A 117 -9.41 12.41 6.47
N SER A 118 -10.58 12.15 7.04
CA SER A 118 -11.85 11.96 6.31
C SER A 118 -13.00 12.57 7.08
N VAL A 119 -13.94 13.15 6.35
CA VAL A 119 -15.19 13.71 6.90
C VAL A 119 -16.31 13.38 5.94
N HIS A 120 -17.43 12.92 6.50
CA HIS A 120 -18.68 12.66 5.77
C HIS A 120 -19.82 13.35 6.51
N LEU A 121 -20.62 14.08 5.78
CA LEU A 121 -21.77 14.82 6.28
C LEU A 121 -23.00 14.44 5.47
N GLY A 122 -24.12 14.25 6.14
CA GLY A 122 -25.41 13.98 5.52
C GLY A 122 -26.50 14.84 6.12
N TYR A 123 -27.40 15.32 5.30
CA TYR A 123 -28.62 16.00 5.75
C TYR A 123 -29.83 15.46 5.03
N THR A 124 -30.81 14.98 5.78
CA THR A 124 -32.06 14.44 5.26
C THR A 124 -33.16 15.51 5.34
N PHE A 125 -33.61 15.95 4.17
CA PHE A 125 -34.73 16.89 4.03
C PHE A 125 -36.09 16.18 4.20
N PRO A 126 -37.18 16.93 4.42
CA PRO A 126 -38.53 16.40 4.27
C PRO A 126 -38.73 15.72 2.89
N LYS A 127 -39.56 14.67 2.84
CA LYS A 127 -39.81 13.84 1.64
C LYS A 127 -38.61 13.00 1.17
N ASP A 128 -37.76 12.56 2.11
CA ASP A 128 -36.65 11.60 1.88
C ASP A 128 -35.57 12.06 0.90
N HIS A 129 -35.44 13.35 0.64
CA HIS A 129 -34.29 13.88 -0.08
C HIS A 129 -33.07 13.95 0.82
N LYS A 130 -31.94 13.40 0.40
CA LYS A 130 -30.71 13.44 1.19
C LYS A 130 -29.60 14.18 0.42
N LEU A 131 -28.97 15.15 1.08
CA LEU A 131 -27.75 15.81 0.64
C LEU A 131 -26.56 15.19 1.36
N MET A 132 -25.51 14.85 0.64
CA MET A 132 -24.29 14.31 1.21
C MET A 132 -23.08 15.09 0.71
N ALA A 133 -22.13 15.35 1.62
CA ALA A 133 -20.84 15.93 1.32
C ALA A 133 -19.75 15.06 1.95
N SER A 134 -18.65 14.87 1.26
CA SER A 134 -17.52 14.11 1.79
C SER A 134 -16.19 14.71 1.37
N TYR A 135 -15.22 14.60 2.27
CA TYR A 135 -13.83 14.90 2.02
C TYR A 135 -12.98 13.75 2.53
N SER A 136 -12.03 13.30 1.75
CA SER A 136 -11.01 12.34 2.20
C SER A 136 -9.68 12.59 1.48
N ARG A 137 -8.60 12.57 2.25
CA ARG A 137 -7.25 12.51 1.69
C ARG A 137 -6.86 11.05 1.47
N ARG A 138 -6.35 10.73 0.30
CA ARG A 138 -5.83 9.39 -0.03
C ARG A 138 -4.49 9.52 -0.73
N ILE A 139 -3.70 8.44 -0.70
CA ILE A 139 -2.45 8.32 -1.46
C ILE A 139 -2.53 7.08 -2.35
N THR A 140 -2.05 7.21 -3.57
CA THR A 140 -1.78 6.08 -4.45
C THR A 140 -0.28 5.80 -4.38
N ARG A 141 0.09 4.58 -3.99
CA ARG A 141 1.48 4.16 -3.92
C ARG A 141 1.84 3.41 -5.20
N PRO A 142 3.00 3.71 -5.81
CA PRO A 142 3.45 2.92 -6.95
C PRO A 142 3.69 1.47 -6.52
N GLU A 143 3.33 0.54 -7.40
CA GLU A 143 3.64 -0.88 -7.26
C GLU A 143 5.13 -1.14 -7.52
N LEU A 144 5.62 -2.32 -7.12
CA LEU A 144 7.03 -2.70 -7.27
C LEU A 144 7.48 -2.59 -8.74
N PHE A 145 6.65 -3.02 -9.68
CA PHE A 145 6.93 -2.94 -11.11
C PHE A 145 7.41 -1.56 -11.60
N PHE A 146 6.90 -0.46 -11.01
CA PHE A 146 7.37 0.90 -11.35
C PHE A 146 8.67 1.31 -10.64
N MET A 147 9.17 0.48 -9.75
CA MET A 147 10.37 0.76 -8.95
C MET A 147 11.52 -0.19 -9.28
N GLU A 148 11.25 -1.28 -10.01
CA GLU A 148 12.28 -2.23 -10.43
C GLU A 148 13.28 -1.57 -11.37
N PRO A 149 14.57 -1.76 -11.09
CA PRO A 149 15.62 -1.23 -11.94
C PRO A 149 15.81 -2.13 -13.16
N TYR A 150 14.93 -2.02 -14.16
CA TYR A 150 15.18 -2.67 -15.44
C TYR A 150 16.41 -2.07 -16.13
N ILE A 151 17.28 -2.92 -16.60
CA ILE A 151 18.39 -2.54 -17.47
C ILE A 151 17.83 -2.49 -18.89
N THR A 152 17.68 -1.29 -19.43
CA THR A 152 17.33 -1.05 -20.84
C THR A 152 18.58 -0.91 -21.67
#